data_c6f53a023b2acbf51a539437ff0d7bb1
#
_entry.id   c6f53a023b2acbf51a539437ff0d7bb1
#
_cell.length_a   1.000
_cell.length_b   1.000
_cell.length_c   1.000
_cell.angle_alpha   90.00
_cell.angle_beta   90.00
_cell.angle_gamma   90.00
#
_symmetry.space_group_name_H-M   'P 1'
#
loop_
_entity.id
_entity.type
_entity.pdbx_description
1 polymer ?
#
loop_
_entity_poly.entity_id
_entity_poly.type
_entity_poly.pdbx_seq_one_letter_code
_entity_poly.pdbx_strand_id
1 'polypeptide(L)'
;MTFTTRFALAVLLSVLLVPGAVGTTRGDHVGASLEPTISVVGGSPTARAVVLDTTERFVSNDLPLPDLVIRLHDDSAGCQGHRGLFRVFDGTAVVDLCFDCEFLALHELGHAWAHFNLDDAARQEFQQAVGAPTWNSPDVPHNFRANEIAADVIAYGLLSTPATPGTVWDRRCERFEVLTGRPPPRPADPVKATR
;
A
#
# COMPACT_ATOMS: atom_id res chain seq x y z
N MET A 1 -49.37 -47.06 -16.53
CA MET A 1 -49.09 -46.46 -17.85
C MET A 1 -47.85 -45.60 -17.71
N THR A 2 -46.72 -46.13 -18.13
CA THR A 2 -45.40 -45.52 -18.00
C THR A 2 -44.94 -45.07 -19.38
N PHE A 3 -44.73 -43.77 -19.58
CA PHE A 3 -44.12 -43.20 -20.77
C PHE A 3 -42.67 -42.84 -20.48
N THR A 4 -41.77 -43.55 -21.08
CA THR A 4 -40.33 -43.32 -21.04
C THR A 4 -39.95 -42.58 -22.32
N THR A 5 -39.60 -41.30 -22.22
CA THR A 5 -39.08 -40.51 -23.35
C THR A 5 -37.56 -40.44 -23.24
N ARG A 6 -36.86 -41.06 -24.19
CA ARG A 6 -35.39 -40.99 -24.36
C ARG A 6 -35.06 -39.78 -25.23
N PHE A 7 -34.32 -38.85 -24.71
CA PHE A 7 -33.69 -37.79 -25.50
C PHE A 7 -32.26 -38.21 -25.84
N ALA A 8 -31.99 -38.27 -27.13
CA ALA A 8 -30.66 -38.49 -27.67
C ALA A 8 -29.97 -37.12 -27.78
N LEU A 9 -28.80 -36.97 -27.11
CA LEU A 9 -27.96 -35.80 -27.18
C LEU A 9 -26.92 -35.99 -28.29
N ALA A 10 -27.06 -35.22 -29.38
CA ALA A 10 -26.06 -35.16 -30.44
C ALA A 10 -24.99 -34.14 -30.07
N VAL A 11 -23.75 -34.60 -29.86
CA VAL A 11 -22.58 -33.74 -29.63
C VAL A 11 -21.98 -33.41 -30.99
N LEU A 12 -22.13 -32.16 -31.40
CA LEU A 12 -21.43 -31.58 -32.56
C LEU A 12 -20.07 -31.06 -32.12
N LEU A 13 -19.02 -31.76 -32.57
CA LEU A 13 -17.64 -31.38 -32.34
C LEU A 13 -17.23 -30.37 -33.44
N SER A 14 -17.21 -29.06 -33.12
CA SER A 14 -16.71 -28.03 -34.01
C SER A 14 -15.22 -27.83 -33.77
N VAL A 15 -14.40 -28.28 -34.72
CA VAL A 15 -12.96 -27.98 -34.73
C VAL A 15 -12.77 -26.54 -35.26
N LEU A 16 -12.39 -25.62 -34.42
CA LEU A 16 -11.96 -24.28 -34.79
C LEU A 16 -10.45 -24.28 -35.08
N LEU A 17 -10.13 -24.19 -36.37
CA LEU A 17 -8.79 -23.85 -36.85
C LEU A 17 -8.45 -22.43 -36.40
N VAL A 18 -7.39 -22.27 -35.58
CA VAL A 18 -6.83 -20.98 -35.22
C VAL A 18 -5.79 -20.61 -36.28
N PRO A 19 -5.99 -19.51 -37.02
CA PRO A 19 -4.94 -18.98 -37.89
C PRO A 19 -3.96 -18.10 -37.13
N GLY A 20 -2.68 -18.38 -37.34
CA GLY A 20 -1.57 -17.44 -37.39
C GLY A 20 -1.38 -16.45 -36.23
N ALA A 21 -0.37 -16.74 -35.42
CA ALA A 21 0.23 -15.76 -34.52
C ALA A 21 0.76 -14.57 -35.32
N VAL A 22 0.04 -13.44 -35.27
CA VAL A 22 0.59 -12.14 -35.62
C VAL A 22 1.48 -11.71 -34.45
N GLY A 23 2.80 -11.74 -34.65
CA GLY A 23 3.77 -11.21 -33.72
C GLY A 23 3.52 -9.72 -33.51
N THR A 24 2.87 -9.35 -32.42
CA THR A 24 2.88 -7.99 -31.93
C THR A 24 4.26 -7.72 -31.36
N THR A 25 5.08 -7.00 -32.09
CA THR A 25 6.28 -6.34 -31.57
C THR A 25 5.81 -5.43 -30.45
N ARG A 26 6.05 -5.87 -29.22
CA ARG A 26 5.91 -5.07 -28.00
C ARG A 26 6.90 -3.94 -28.16
N GLY A 27 6.42 -2.76 -28.55
CA GLY A 27 7.23 -1.56 -28.58
C GLY A 27 7.75 -1.36 -27.15
N ASP A 28 9.07 -1.48 -27.00
CA ASP A 28 9.76 -1.05 -25.81
C ASP A 28 9.59 0.46 -25.70
N HIS A 29 8.47 0.88 -25.12
CA HIS A 29 8.38 2.19 -24.50
C HIS A 29 9.30 2.14 -23.29
N VAL A 30 10.58 2.44 -23.52
CA VAL A 30 11.48 2.93 -22.48
C VAL A 30 10.92 4.30 -22.07
N GLY A 31 9.80 4.30 -21.37
CA GLY A 31 9.35 5.43 -20.59
C GLY A 31 10.44 5.62 -19.54
N ALA A 32 11.18 6.71 -19.61
CA ALA A 32 12.03 7.14 -18.52
C ALA A 32 11.14 7.13 -17.26
N SER A 33 11.40 6.20 -16.35
CA SER A 33 10.79 6.21 -15.01
C SER A 33 11.33 7.49 -14.37
N LEU A 34 10.56 8.56 -14.44
CA LEU A 34 10.86 9.76 -13.69
C LEU A 34 10.77 9.35 -12.21
N GLU A 35 11.88 9.48 -11.50
CA GLU A 35 11.92 9.35 -10.06
C GLU A 35 10.82 10.23 -9.46
N PRO A 36 10.05 9.75 -8.47
CA PRO A 36 8.99 10.55 -7.87
C PRO A 36 9.57 11.81 -7.24
N THR A 37 8.92 12.92 -7.45
CA THR A 37 9.32 14.19 -6.83
C THR A 37 8.76 14.28 -5.42
N ILE A 38 9.63 14.19 -4.41
CA ILE A 38 9.24 14.33 -3.00
C ILE A 38 9.70 15.70 -2.50
N SER A 39 8.75 16.54 -2.10
CA SER A 39 9.00 17.88 -1.55
C SER A 39 8.62 17.93 -0.07
N VAL A 40 9.54 18.37 0.80
CA VAL A 40 9.30 18.52 2.24
C VAL A 40 9.33 20.01 2.62
N VAL A 41 8.23 20.50 3.19
CA VAL A 41 8.01 21.91 3.54
C VAL A 41 7.77 22.05 5.06
N GLY A 42 8.38 23.05 5.69
CA GLY A 42 8.23 23.31 7.14
C GLY A 42 9.08 22.39 8.01
N GLY A 43 8.76 22.35 9.30
CA GLY A 43 9.38 21.51 10.32
C GLY A 43 10.83 21.81 10.67
N SER A 44 11.26 21.25 11.79
CA SER A 44 12.65 21.30 12.24
C SER A 44 13.58 20.46 11.35
N PRO A 45 14.91 20.68 11.37
CA PRO A 45 15.86 19.80 10.68
C PRO A 45 15.72 18.33 11.08
N THR A 46 15.44 18.07 12.36
CA THR A 46 15.24 16.69 12.88
C THR A 46 13.98 16.06 12.30
N ALA A 47 12.85 16.78 12.31
CA ALA A 47 11.59 16.30 11.73
C ALA A 47 11.73 16.00 10.22
N ARG A 48 12.42 16.88 9.49
CA ARG A 48 12.74 16.66 8.07
C ARG A 48 13.60 15.41 7.86
N ALA A 49 14.62 15.19 8.70
CA ALA A 49 15.48 14.01 8.60
C ALA A 49 14.68 12.71 8.81
N VAL A 50 13.78 12.68 9.80
CA VAL A 50 12.88 11.53 10.04
C VAL A 50 12.03 11.26 8.83
N VAL A 51 11.41 12.28 8.23
CA VAL A 51 10.54 12.11 7.06
C VAL A 51 11.31 11.64 5.84
N LEU A 52 12.49 12.18 5.58
CA LEU A 52 13.33 11.74 4.46
C LEU A 52 13.79 10.29 4.63
N ASP A 53 14.19 9.90 5.83
CA ASP A 53 14.53 8.50 6.13
C ASP A 53 13.32 7.57 5.94
N THR A 54 12.12 7.99 6.34
CA THR A 54 10.90 7.18 6.10
C THR A 54 10.58 7.05 4.62
N THR A 55 10.73 8.10 3.80
CA THR A 55 10.53 8.01 2.34
C THR A 55 11.55 7.07 1.68
N GLU A 56 12.81 7.12 2.12
CA GLU A 56 13.87 6.22 1.62
C GLU A 56 13.54 4.75 1.91
N ARG A 57 12.89 4.45 3.04
CA ARG A 57 12.46 3.07 3.35
C ARG A 57 11.40 2.55 2.40
N PHE A 58 10.47 3.37 1.97
CA PHE A 58 9.53 2.95 0.93
C PHE A 58 10.28 2.58 -0.35
N VAL A 59 11.16 3.45 -0.83
CA VAL A 59 11.94 3.22 -2.05
C VAL A 59 12.83 1.99 -1.93
N SER A 60 13.58 1.85 -0.84
CA SER A 60 14.51 0.72 -0.61
C SER A 60 13.81 -0.63 -0.43
N ASN A 61 12.50 -0.63 -0.16
CA ASN A 61 11.67 -1.83 -0.08
C ASN A 61 10.76 -2.00 -1.31
N ASP A 62 11.08 -1.32 -2.42
CA ASP A 62 10.33 -1.37 -3.67
C ASP A 62 8.83 -1.05 -3.49
N LEU A 63 8.52 -0.13 -2.62
CA LEU A 63 7.19 0.46 -2.43
C LEU A 63 7.19 1.87 -3.04
N PRO A 64 6.90 2.01 -4.35
CA PRO A 64 7.03 3.29 -5.02
C PRO A 64 6.02 4.31 -4.46
N LEU A 65 6.52 5.48 -4.06
CA LEU A 65 5.67 6.61 -3.68
C LEU A 65 5.29 7.41 -4.93
N PRO A 66 4.12 8.08 -4.93
CA PRO A 66 3.76 9.03 -5.97
C PRO A 66 4.56 10.33 -5.83
N ASP A 67 4.36 11.26 -6.76
CA ASP A 67 4.74 12.66 -6.53
C ASP A 67 4.05 13.18 -5.27
N LEU A 68 4.83 13.74 -4.34
CA LEU A 68 4.40 13.93 -2.97
C LEU A 68 4.88 15.26 -2.39
N VAL A 69 3.96 15.98 -1.75
CA VAL A 69 4.28 17.14 -0.92
C VAL A 69 4.03 16.78 0.54
N ILE A 70 5.07 16.81 1.36
CA ILE A 70 4.99 16.59 2.82
C ILE A 70 5.11 17.94 3.52
N ARG A 71 4.11 18.28 4.32
CA ARG A 71 4.06 19.52 5.11
C ARG A 71 4.19 19.18 6.59
N LEU A 72 5.21 19.75 7.22
CA LEU A 72 5.47 19.58 8.64
C LEU A 72 4.97 20.83 9.38
N HIS A 73 4.06 20.62 10.31
CA HIS A 73 3.40 21.68 11.08
C HIS A 73 3.84 21.63 12.53
N ASP A 74 3.94 22.78 13.17
CA ASP A 74 4.32 22.91 14.58
C ASP A 74 3.13 22.64 15.52
N ASP A 75 1.90 22.63 14.99
CA ASP A 75 0.67 22.40 15.73
C ASP A 75 -0.34 21.54 14.95
N SER A 76 -1.41 21.13 15.62
CA SER A 76 -2.46 20.30 15.02
C SER A 76 -3.42 21.05 14.08
N ALA A 77 -3.34 22.37 13.99
CA ALA A 77 -4.23 23.16 13.13
C ALA A 77 -3.99 22.85 11.65
N GLY A 78 -2.71 22.64 11.26
CA GLY A 78 -2.34 22.23 9.92
C GLY A 78 -2.92 20.88 9.49
N CYS A 79 -3.17 20.00 10.45
CA CYS A 79 -3.78 18.69 10.27
C CYS A 79 -5.27 18.65 10.68
N GLN A 80 -5.93 19.79 10.73
CA GLN A 80 -7.38 19.89 11.08
C GLN A 80 -7.71 19.24 12.45
N GLY A 81 -6.81 19.28 13.42
CA GLY A 81 -6.95 18.64 14.73
C GLY A 81 -6.51 17.16 14.78
N HIS A 82 -6.11 16.57 13.67
CA HIS A 82 -5.49 15.24 13.62
C HIS A 82 -3.99 15.32 13.89
N ARG A 83 -3.35 14.18 14.03
CA ARG A 83 -1.88 14.09 14.17
C ARG A 83 -1.19 14.09 12.81
N GLY A 84 -1.80 13.45 11.82
CA GLY A 84 -1.40 13.41 10.42
C GLY A 84 -2.64 13.41 9.53
N LEU A 85 -2.46 13.72 8.25
CA LEU A 85 -3.55 13.76 7.29
C LEU A 85 -3.03 13.57 5.86
N PHE A 86 -3.45 12.50 5.21
CA PHE A 86 -3.23 12.29 3.79
C PHE A 86 -4.39 12.84 2.95
N ARG A 87 -4.07 13.52 1.85
CA ARG A 87 -5.05 14.06 0.89
C ARG A 87 -4.50 13.98 -0.53
N VAL A 88 -5.38 14.06 -1.52
CA VAL A 88 -5.02 14.20 -2.92
C VAL A 88 -5.60 15.49 -3.47
N PHE A 89 -4.76 16.31 -4.11
CA PHE A 89 -5.15 17.54 -4.80
C PHE A 89 -4.63 17.49 -6.24
N ASP A 90 -5.50 17.57 -7.20
CA ASP A 90 -5.15 17.56 -8.63
C ASP A 90 -4.17 16.44 -9.03
N GLY A 91 -4.38 15.25 -8.46
CA GLY A 91 -3.55 14.09 -8.70
C GLY A 91 -2.23 14.04 -7.91
N THR A 92 -1.92 15.08 -7.13
CA THR A 92 -0.72 15.15 -6.28
C THR A 92 -1.06 14.68 -4.87
N ALA A 93 -0.25 13.78 -4.31
CA ALA A 93 -0.35 13.38 -2.92
C ALA A 93 0.15 14.49 -1.99
N VAL A 94 -0.60 14.78 -0.95
CA VAL A 94 -0.22 15.72 0.10
C VAL A 94 -0.36 15.04 1.46
N VAL A 95 0.73 15.04 2.22
CA VAL A 95 0.79 14.54 3.59
C VAL A 95 1.07 15.69 4.54
N ASP A 96 0.15 15.97 5.43
CA ASP A 96 0.34 16.94 6.52
C ASP A 96 0.69 16.16 7.80
N LEU A 97 1.81 16.51 8.45
CA LEU A 97 2.28 15.90 9.70
C LEU A 97 2.37 16.99 10.79
N CYS A 98 1.69 16.73 11.90
CA CYS A 98 1.61 17.64 13.05
C CYS A 98 2.34 17.12 14.29
N PHE A 99 3.09 16.03 14.13
CA PHE A 99 3.95 15.44 15.16
C PHE A 99 5.13 14.74 14.49
N ASP A 100 6.33 14.88 15.05
CA ASP A 100 7.57 14.26 14.58
C ASP A 100 7.73 12.84 15.14
N CYS A 101 7.01 11.92 14.54
CA CYS A 101 7.01 10.52 14.93
C CYS A 101 7.17 9.66 13.70
N GLU A 102 8.20 8.81 13.69
CA GLU A 102 8.49 7.88 12.60
C GLU A 102 7.28 7.05 12.19
N PHE A 103 6.57 6.46 13.17
CA PHE A 103 5.38 5.67 12.90
C PHE A 103 4.31 6.46 12.16
N LEU A 104 4.06 7.71 12.59
CA LEU A 104 3.04 8.55 11.95
C LEU A 104 3.42 8.91 10.52
N ALA A 105 4.69 9.24 10.27
CA ALA A 105 5.16 9.52 8.91
C ALA A 105 4.98 8.30 8.01
N LEU A 106 5.36 7.11 8.49
CA LEU A 106 5.16 5.84 7.75
C LEU A 106 3.67 5.53 7.51
N HIS A 107 2.80 5.83 8.48
CA HIS A 107 1.35 5.62 8.37
C HIS A 107 0.74 6.51 7.28
N GLU A 108 1.00 7.82 7.30
CA GLU A 108 0.46 8.74 6.31
C GLU A 108 1.04 8.49 4.89
N LEU A 109 2.32 8.12 4.81
CA LEU A 109 2.93 7.66 3.56
C LEU A 109 2.32 6.31 3.10
N GLY A 110 1.93 5.46 4.04
CA GLY A 110 1.18 4.22 3.78
C GLY A 110 -0.16 4.49 3.09
N HIS A 111 -0.89 5.53 3.53
CA HIS A 111 -2.10 5.98 2.83
C HIS A 111 -1.81 6.44 1.40
N ALA A 112 -0.75 7.23 1.21
CA ALA A 112 -0.34 7.69 -0.11
C ALA A 112 0.02 6.50 -1.01
N TRP A 113 0.84 5.57 -0.53
CA TRP A 113 1.19 4.37 -1.27
C TRP A 113 -0.04 3.54 -1.65
N ALA A 114 -0.92 3.23 -0.69
CA ALA A 114 -2.10 2.42 -0.92
C ALA A 114 -3.09 3.08 -1.91
N HIS A 115 -3.19 4.42 -1.87
CA HIS A 115 -4.06 5.16 -2.78
C HIS A 115 -3.60 5.05 -4.25
N PHE A 116 -2.30 5.13 -4.50
CA PHE A 116 -1.76 5.20 -5.85
C PHE A 116 -1.34 3.84 -6.44
N ASN A 117 -1.10 2.83 -5.60
CA ASN A 117 -0.58 1.54 -6.04
C ASN A 117 -1.59 0.38 -5.96
N LEU A 118 -2.68 0.51 -5.20
CA LEU A 118 -3.70 -0.52 -5.12
C LEU A 118 -4.87 -0.18 -6.04
N ASP A 119 -5.21 -1.10 -6.93
CA ASP A 119 -6.47 -1.08 -7.65
C ASP A 119 -7.65 -1.56 -6.78
N ASP A 120 -8.86 -1.49 -7.30
CA ASP A 120 -10.06 -1.87 -6.55
C ASP A 120 -10.07 -3.36 -6.18
N ALA A 121 -9.48 -4.23 -7.01
CA ALA A 121 -9.41 -5.66 -6.74
C ALA A 121 -8.45 -5.95 -5.57
N ALA A 122 -7.26 -5.34 -5.56
CA ALA A 122 -6.29 -5.47 -4.47
C ALA A 122 -6.84 -4.89 -3.15
N ARG A 123 -7.55 -3.75 -3.20
CA ARG A 123 -8.23 -3.19 -2.03
C ARG A 123 -9.29 -4.12 -1.47
N GLN A 124 -10.09 -4.73 -2.34
CA GLN A 124 -11.12 -5.68 -1.93
C GLN A 124 -10.52 -6.95 -1.33
N GLU A 125 -9.47 -7.49 -1.92
CA GLU A 125 -8.75 -8.65 -1.41
C GLU A 125 -8.19 -8.39 -0.02
N PHE A 126 -7.48 -7.27 0.16
CA PHE A 126 -6.95 -6.88 1.48
C PHE A 126 -8.07 -6.66 2.50
N GLN A 127 -9.15 -5.96 2.13
CA GLN A 127 -10.31 -5.73 2.99
C GLN A 127 -10.90 -7.04 3.50
N GLN A 128 -11.04 -8.05 2.63
CA GLN A 128 -11.51 -9.39 3.00
C GLN A 128 -10.52 -10.10 3.93
N ALA A 129 -9.22 -10.05 3.61
CA ALA A 129 -8.17 -10.70 4.40
C ALA A 129 -8.09 -10.17 5.84
N VAL A 130 -8.36 -8.86 6.05
CA VAL A 130 -8.35 -8.26 7.39
C VAL A 130 -9.73 -8.28 8.07
N GLY A 131 -10.79 -8.68 7.37
CA GLY A 131 -12.16 -8.71 7.89
C GLY A 131 -12.75 -7.32 8.13
N ALA A 132 -12.28 -6.30 7.40
CA ALA A 132 -12.81 -4.94 7.54
C ALA A 132 -14.14 -4.79 6.80
N PRO A 133 -15.12 -4.07 7.36
CA PRO A 133 -16.44 -3.92 6.74
C PRO A 133 -16.42 -3.00 5.51
N THR A 134 -15.43 -2.15 5.39
CA THR A 134 -15.30 -1.18 4.30
C THR A 134 -13.84 -0.79 4.09
N TRP A 135 -13.53 -0.29 2.87
CA TRP A 135 -12.22 0.31 2.63
C TRP A 135 -12.07 1.64 3.37
N ASN A 136 -13.01 2.60 3.17
CA ASN A 136 -12.92 3.94 3.77
C ASN A 136 -14.31 4.61 3.86
N SER A 137 -15.31 3.97 4.50
CA SER A 137 -16.57 4.64 4.74
C SER A 137 -16.56 5.48 6.02
N PRO A 138 -17.06 6.73 6.00
CA PRO A 138 -17.15 7.56 7.20
C PRO A 138 -18.12 6.98 8.26
N ASP A 139 -19.04 6.09 7.87
CA ASP A 139 -20.00 5.44 8.78
C ASP A 139 -19.36 4.36 9.67
N VAL A 140 -18.13 3.98 9.38
CA VAL A 140 -17.36 3.00 10.15
C VAL A 140 -16.31 3.73 10.99
N PRO A 141 -16.13 3.38 12.28
CA PRO A 141 -15.06 3.95 13.08
C PRO A 141 -13.69 3.79 12.40
N HIS A 142 -12.87 4.82 12.51
CA HIS A 142 -11.60 4.97 11.81
C HIS A 142 -10.73 3.69 11.85
N ASN A 143 -10.47 3.17 13.02
CA ASN A 143 -9.62 2.00 13.26
C ASN A 143 -10.16 0.65 12.73
N PHE A 144 -11.39 0.62 12.18
CA PHE A 144 -11.98 -0.56 11.56
C PHE A 144 -12.06 -0.46 10.03
N ARG A 145 -11.59 0.63 9.45
CA ARG A 145 -11.51 0.80 7.98
C ARG A 145 -10.28 0.11 7.45
N ALA A 146 -10.41 -0.54 6.29
CA ALA A 146 -9.28 -1.28 5.71
C ALA A 146 -8.11 -0.37 5.31
N ASN A 147 -8.36 0.87 4.86
CA ASN A 147 -7.31 1.83 4.54
C ASN A 147 -6.44 2.19 5.75
N GLU A 148 -7.03 2.33 6.94
CA GLU A 148 -6.30 2.58 8.19
C GLU A 148 -5.46 1.37 8.62
N ILE A 149 -6.07 0.18 8.49
CA ILE A 149 -5.36 -1.07 8.76
C ILE A 149 -4.20 -1.25 7.78
N ALA A 150 -4.39 -0.88 6.51
CA ALA A 150 -3.33 -0.93 5.49
C ALA A 150 -2.18 0.02 5.83
N ALA A 151 -2.48 1.27 6.19
CA ALA A 151 -1.48 2.25 6.60
C ALA A 151 -0.70 1.80 7.84
N ASP A 152 -1.40 1.26 8.85
CA ASP A 152 -0.78 0.67 10.03
C ASP A 152 0.13 -0.51 9.70
N VAL A 153 -0.33 -1.42 8.83
CA VAL A 153 0.44 -2.60 8.40
C VAL A 153 1.73 -2.18 7.72
N ILE A 154 1.70 -1.19 6.82
CA ILE A 154 2.89 -0.63 6.18
C ILE A 154 3.80 0.02 7.22
N ALA A 155 3.25 0.88 8.09
CA ALA A 155 4.04 1.55 9.11
C ALA A 155 4.79 0.56 10.00
N TYR A 156 4.11 -0.46 10.51
CA TYR A 156 4.74 -1.49 11.32
C TYR A 156 5.75 -2.35 10.56
N GLY A 157 5.52 -2.61 9.27
CA GLY A 157 6.44 -3.37 8.43
C GLY A 157 7.73 -2.63 8.15
N LEU A 158 7.70 -1.29 8.10
CA LEU A 158 8.83 -0.45 7.76
C LEU A 158 9.52 0.22 8.97
N LEU A 159 9.00 0.05 10.20
CA LEU A 159 9.65 0.63 11.40
C LEU A 159 11.09 0.17 11.54
N SER A 160 11.98 1.10 11.94
CA SER A 160 13.39 0.82 12.23
C SER A 160 13.59 -0.12 13.42
N THR A 161 12.69 -0.03 14.41
CA THR A 161 12.71 -0.88 15.58
C THR A 161 11.58 -1.90 15.47
N PRO A 162 11.87 -3.19 15.27
CA PRO A 162 10.84 -4.19 15.15
C PRO A 162 10.05 -4.30 16.46
N ALA A 163 8.74 -4.44 16.33
CA ALA A 163 7.95 -4.89 17.46
C ALA A 163 8.47 -6.27 17.91
N THR A 164 8.45 -6.52 19.23
CA THR A 164 8.89 -7.78 19.81
C THR A 164 8.27 -8.98 19.06
N PRO A 165 9.08 -9.99 18.65
CA PRO A 165 8.57 -11.17 17.96
C PRO A 165 7.44 -11.84 18.76
N GLY A 166 6.42 -12.30 18.06
CA GLY A 166 5.28 -12.99 18.68
C GLY A 166 4.08 -13.05 17.72
N THR A 167 2.99 -13.68 18.14
CA THR A 167 1.79 -13.91 17.31
C THR A 167 1.18 -12.65 16.68
N VAL A 168 1.40 -11.48 17.29
CA VAL A 168 0.97 -10.19 16.74
C VAL A 168 1.87 -9.77 15.58
N TRP A 169 3.18 -10.00 15.69
CA TRP A 169 4.14 -9.72 14.63
C TRP A 169 3.90 -10.63 13.42
N ASP A 170 3.71 -11.92 13.64
CA ASP A 170 3.48 -12.89 12.55
C ASP A 170 2.26 -12.50 11.71
N ARG A 171 1.14 -12.16 12.38
CA ARG A 171 -0.07 -11.67 11.68
C ARG A 171 0.13 -10.36 10.92
N ARG A 172 1.01 -9.47 11.40
CA ARG A 172 1.36 -8.23 10.70
C ARG A 172 2.21 -8.51 9.47
N CYS A 173 3.17 -9.45 9.57
CA CYS A 173 3.96 -9.89 8.43
C CYS A 173 3.08 -10.50 7.34
N GLU A 174 2.15 -11.39 7.69
CA GLU A 174 1.18 -11.96 6.74
C GLU A 174 0.34 -10.87 6.06
N ARG A 175 -0.18 -9.91 6.83
CA ARG A 175 -0.96 -8.80 6.27
C ARG A 175 -0.14 -7.87 5.39
N PHE A 176 1.13 -7.64 5.74
CA PHE A 176 2.05 -6.86 4.92
C PHE A 176 2.28 -7.54 3.57
N GLU A 177 2.50 -8.86 3.57
CA GLU A 177 2.69 -9.64 2.37
C GLU A 177 1.43 -9.67 1.49
N VAL A 178 0.24 -9.86 2.08
CA VAL A 178 -1.03 -9.76 1.36
C VAL A 178 -1.21 -8.37 0.73
N LEU A 179 -0.85 -7.30 1.45
CA LEU A 179 -1.02 -5.93 0.98
C LEU A 179 -0.04 -5.54 -0.13
N THR A 180 1.24 -5.93 0.03
CA THR A 180 2.34 -5.44 -0.81
C THR A 180 2.86 -6.47 -1.81
N GLY A 181 2.42 -7.74 -1.69
CA GLY A 181 2.96 -8.87 -2.45
C GLY A 181 4.36 -9.30 -2.02
N ARG A 182 4.87 -8.81 -0.88
CA ARG A 182 6.24 -9.02 -0.39
C ARG A 182 6.28 -9.18 1.12
N PRO A 183 7.24 -9.97 1.67
CA PRO A 183 7.43 -10.00 3.10
C PRO A 183 7.96 -8.63 3.60
N PRO A 184 7.65 -8.23 4.84
CA PRO A 184 8.23 -7.02 5.42
C PRO A 184 9.76 -7.16 5.52
N PRO A 185 10.50 -6.04 5.41
CA PRO A 185 11.94 -6.06 5.60
C PRO A 185 12.27 -6.66 6.98
N ARG A 186 13.22 -7.59 6.99
CA ARG A 186 13.71 -8.12 8.27
C ARG A 186 14.47 -7.01 9.00
N PRO A 187 14.22 -6.84 10.29
CA PRO A 187 15.03 -5.93 11.11
C PRO A 187 16.50 -6.28 10.91
N ALA A 188 17.34 -5.27 10.73
CA ALA A 188 18.79 -5.49 10.71
C ALA A 188 19.18 -6.20 12.03
N ASP A 189 19.86 -7.34 11.92
CA ASP A 189 20.33 -8.09 13.09
C ASP A 189 21.17 -7.16 13.97
N PRO A 190 20.76 -6.86 15.20
CA PRO A 190 21.49 -5.93 16.08
C PRO A 190 22.92 -6.41 16.38
N VAL A 191 23.24 -7.67 16.10
CA VAL A 191 24.55 -8.28 16.34
C VAL A 191 25.60 -7.89 15.30
N LYS A 192 25.23 -7.36 14.12
CA LYS A 192 26.21 -7.00 13.06
C LYS A 192 26.66 -5.53 13.08
N ALA A 193 26.05 -4.68 13.89
CA ALA A 193 26.40 -3.25 13.96
C ALA A 193 27.61 -2.95 14.87
N THR A 194 28.23 -3.95 15.50
CA THR A 194 29.36 -3.78 16.45
C THR A 194 30.58 -4.63 16.07
N ARG A 195 31.00 -4.54 14.82
CA ARG A 195 32.34 -5.01 14.43
C ARG A 195 33.07 -4.01 13.55
#